data_9e29610a911f17a57ed41419d48b032d
#
_entry.id   9e29610a911f17a57ed41419d48b032d
#
_cell.length_a   1.000
_cell.length_b   1.000
_cell.length_c   1.000
_cell.angle_alpha   90.00
_cell.angle_beta   90.00
_cell.angle_gamma   90.00
#
_symmetry.space_group_name_H-M   'P 1'
#
loop_
_entity.id
_entity.type
_entity.pdbx_description
1 polymer ?
#
loop_
_entity_poly.entity_id
_entity_poly.type
_entity_poly.pdbx_seq_one_letter_code
_entity_poly.pdbx_strand_id
1 'polypeptide(L)'
;MTTCVLDASAILRYTDQEPGHKRVRDLFKQAAKGEAELLLSAVNWGEIVGALYKRVGMMRARTIAGSLAVLPITIVPVDTAHAEAAAIFKCDFRVPYADAFAGALTLAHSAPPRRATLVTADFDFKSIPAGTIKIEFLPPNTVV
;
A
#
# COMPACT_ATOMS: atom_id res chain seq x y z
N MET A 1 1.49 -17.11 -8.46
CA MET A 1 2.05 -15.80 -8.20
C MET A 1 1.26 -15.12 -7.10
N THR A 2 1.95 -14.56 -6.12
CA THR A 2 1.32 -13.88 -4.98
C THR A 2 0.99 -12.44 -5.36
N THR A 3 -0.21 -11.98 -5.02
CA THR A 3 -0.61 -10.58 -5.22
C THR A 3 -0.61 -9.85 -3.87
N CYS A 4 0.12 -8.76 -3.78
CA CYS A 4 0.16 -7.89 -2.61
C CYS A 4 -0.23 -6.47 -3.00
N VAL A 5 -1.11 -5.88 -2.22
CA VAL A 5 -1.40 -4.45 -2.29
C VAL A 5 -0.61 -3.77 -1.17
N LEU A 6 0.17 -2.77 -1.52
CA LEU A 6 0.88 -1.95 -0.53
C LEU A 6 0.17 -0.62 -0.40
N ASP A 7 0.08 -0.09 0.82
CA ASP A 7 -0.39 1.26 1.03
C ASP A 7 0.79 2.23 1.18
N ALA A 8 0.49 3.51 1.41
CA ALA A 8 1.53 4.52 1.57
C ALA A 8 2.44 4.23 2.78
N SER A 9 1.88 3.71 3.87
CA SER A 9 2.66 3.43 5.08
C SER A 9 3.72 2.37 4.85
N ALA A 10 3.41 1.31 4.09
CA ALA A 10 4.36 0.26 3.77
C ALA A 10 5.53 0.78 2.93
N ILE A 11 5.24 1.60 1.92
CA ILE A 11 6.28 2.20 1.07
C ILE A 11 7.15 3.17 1.89
N LEU A 12 6.55 3.98 2.76
CA LEU A 12 7.30 4.91 3.59
C LEU A 12 8.20 4.20 4.61
N ARG A 13 7.78 3.04 5.14
CA ARG A 13 8.66 2.20 5.95
C ARG A 13 9.90 1.79 5.17
N TYR A 14 9.74 1.44 3.91
CA TYR A 14 10.84 1.08 3.02
C TYR A 14 11.77 2.29 2.78
N THR A 15 11.23 3.44 2.41
CA THR A 15 12.05 4.63 2.12
C THR A 15 12.79 5.14 3.34
N ASP A 16 12.17 5.08 4.51
CA ASP A 16 12.71 5.62 5.76
C ASP A 16 13.53 4.58 6.53
N GLN A 17 13.64 3.35 6.02
CA GLN A 17 14.32 2.23 6.67
C GLN A 17 13.83 1.98 8.09
N GLU A 18 12.53 2.14 8.28
CA GLU A 18 11.85 1.87 9.55
C GLU A 18 11.43 0.40 9.66
N PRO A 19 10.99 -0.07 10.83
CA PRO A 19 10.62 -1.47 11.02
C PRO A 19 9.68 -2.01 9.95
N GLY A 20 10.01 -3.16 9.38
CA GLY A 20 9.29 -3.76 8.26
C GLY A 20 9.89 -3.45 6.89
N HIS A 21 10.89 -2.56 6.79
CA HIS A 21 11.48 -2.20 5.49
C HIS A 21 12.10 -3.40 4.76
N LYS A 22 12.66 -4.35 5.50
CA LYS A 22 13.25 -5.57 4.91
C LYS A 22 12.20 -6.45 4.27
N ARG A 23 11.02 -6.55 4.88
CA ARG A 23 9.90 -7.30 4.31
C ARG A 23 9.44 -6.68 3.00
N VAL A 24 9.30 -5.36 2.95
CA VAL A 24 8.92 -4.65 1.72
C VAL A 24 10.00 -4.82 0.64
N ARG A 25 11.28 -4.73 1.02
CA ARG A 25 12.39 -5.00 0.10
C ARG A 25 12.31 -6.41 -0.48
N ASP A 26 12.00 -7.41 0.35
CA ASP A 26 11.89 -8.79 -0.11
C ASP A 26 10.72 -8.96 -1.08
N LEU A 27 9.61 -8.24 -0.88
CA LEU A 27 8.50 -8.22 -1.84
C LEU A 27 8.93 -7.64 -3.19
N PHE A 28 9.70 -6.55 -3.19
CA PHE A 28 10.26 -6.02 -4.44
C PHE A 28 11.16 -7.03 -5.14
N LYS A 29 11.99 -7.77 -4.39
CA LYS A 29 12.83 -8.82 -4.96
C LYS A 29 12.01 -9.95 -5.57
N GLN A 30 10.96 -10.38 -4.90
CA GLN A 30 10.05 -11.40 -5.42
C GLN A 30 9.34 -10.91 -6.68
N ALA A 31 8.90 -9.67 -6.71
CA ALA A 31 8.25 -9.08 -7.88
C ALA A 31 9.21 -8.99 -9.08
N ALA A 32 10.47 -8.62 -8.83
CA ALA A 32 11.50 -8.58 -9.86
C ALA A 32 11.76 -9.95 -10.49
N LYS A 33 11.56 -11.04 -9.75
CA LYS A 33 11.67 -12.42 -10.22
C LYS A 33 10.40 -12.97 -10.85
N GLY A 34 9.31 -12.18 -10.88
CA GLY A 34 8.02 -12.65 -11.36
C GLY A 34 7.26 -13.55 -10.38
N GLU A 35 7.68 -13.61 -9.12
CA GLU A 35 7.06 -14.44 -8.08
C GLU A 35 5.95 -13.74 -7.34
N ALA A 36 5.84 -12.41 -7.46
CA ALA A 36 4.82 -11.59 -6.83
C ALA A 36 4.37 -10.47 -7.78
N GLU A 37 3.10 -10.12 -7.66
CA GLU A 37 2.53 -8.92 -8.27
C GLU A 37 2.29 -7.91 -7.15
N LEU A 38 2.88 -6.71 -7.27
CA LEU A 38 2.71 -5.65 -6.29
C LEU A 38 1.87 -4.52 -6.88
N LEU A 39 0.84 -4.12 -6.15
CA LEU A 39 -0.10 -3.08 -6.56
C LEU A 39 -0.10 -1.94 -5.54
N LEU A 40 -0.20 -0.73 -6.04
CA LEU A 40 -0.30 0.49 -5.23
C LEU A 40 -1.34 1.40 -5.86
N SER A 41 -2.36 1.79 -5.10
CA SER A 41 -3.34 2.75 -5.60
C SER A 41 -2.68 4.10 -5.89
N ALA A 42 -3.09 4.76 -6.97
CA ALA A 42 -2.63 6.11 -7.29
C ALA A 42 -2.95 7.12 -6.19
N VAL A 43 -4.00 6.91 -5.39
CA VAL A 43 -4.28 7.74 -4.21
C VAL A 43 -3.18 7.58 -3.16
N ASN A 44 -2.75 6.36 -2.90
CA ASN A 44 -1.66 6.10 -1.95
C ASN A 44 -0.31 6.58 -2.50
N TRP A 45 -0.10 6.51 -3.81
CA TRP A 45 1.05 7.14 -4.45
C TRP A 45 1.09 8.65 -4.16
N GLY A 46 -0.05 9.34 -4.30
CA GLY A 46 -0.16 10.76 -3.96
C GLY A 46 0.19 11.05 -2.50
N GLU A 47 -0.24 10.20 -1.58
CA GLU A 47 0.13 10.32 -0.17
C GLU A 47 1.64 10.20 0.06
N ILE A 48 2.29 9.26 -0.65
CA ILE A 48 3.73 9.08 -0.58
C ILE A 48 4.44 10.35 -1.04
N VAL A 49 4.08 10.86 -2.20
CA VAL A 49 4.68 12.08 -2.77
C VAL A 49 4.47 13.27 -1.84
N GLY A 50 3.26 13.44 -1.30
CA GLY A 50 2.94 14.50 -0.36
C GLY A 50 3.75 14.43 0.93
N ALA A 51 3.92 13.24 1.49
CA ALA A 51 4.73 13.02 2.69
C ALA A 51 6.21 13.34 2.44
N LEU A 52 6.75 12.92 1.31
CA LEU A 52 8.12 13.21 0.92
C LEU A 52 8.34 14.72 0.71
N TYR A 53 7.41 15.36 -0.01
CA TYR A 53 7.47 16.80 -0.23
C TYR A 53 7.50 17.58 1.09
N LYS A 54 6.66 17.22 2.02
CA LYS A 54 6.57 17.85 3.33
C LYS A 54 7.86 17.70 4.15
N ARG A 55 8.56 16.56 4.01
CA ARG A 55 9.77 16.27 4.78
C ARG A 55 11.04 16.87 4.19
N VAL A 56 11.20 16.77 2.87
CA VAL A 56 12.50 17.03 2.22
C VAL A 56 12.43 18.07 1.10
N GLY A 57 11.27 18.66 0.84
CA GLY A 57 11.06 19.61 -0.23
C GLY A 57 10.91 18.97 -1.61
N MET A 58 10.58 19.79 -2.61
CA MET A 58 10.17 19.31 -3.93
C MET A 58 11.28 18.57 -4.68
N MET A 59 12.50 19.09 -4.67
CA MET A 59 13.58 18.50 -5.47
C MET A 59 13.92 17.09 -5.00
N ARG A 60 14.12 16.90 -3.69
CA ARG A 60 14.43 15.60 -3.14
C ARG A 60 13.23 14.64 -3.20
N ALA A 61 12.02 15.17 -2.99
CA ALA A 61 10.81 14.37 -3.11
C ALA A 61 10.67 13.79 -4.53
N ARG A 62 10.91 14.58 -5.56
CA ARG A 62 10.90 14.13 -6.95
C ARG A 62 11.97 13.07 -7.24
N THR A 63 13.16 13.26 -6.69
CA THR A 63 14.25 12.28 -6.85
C THR A 63 13.88 10.94 -6.22
N ILE A 64 13.35 10.97 -4.99
CA ILE A 64 12.93 9.75 -4.29
C ILE A 64 11.73 9.10 -5.02
N ALA A 65 10.73 9.89 -5.40
CA ALA A 65 9.57 9.40 -6.14
C ALA A 65 9.98 8.76 -7.47
N GLY A 66 10.93 9.36 -8.19
CA GLY A 66 11.49 8.79 -9.42
C GLY A 66 12.16 7.44 -9.19
N SER A 67 12.88 7.29 -8.07
CA SER A 67 13.49 6.01 -7.70
C SER A 67 12.44 4.95 -7.35
N LEU A 68 11.35 5.35 -6.69
CA LEU A 68 10.24 4.44 -6.37
C LEU A 68 9.48 4.01 -7.62
N ALA A 69 9.31 4.92 -8.58
CA ALA A 69 8.53 4.65 -9.80
C ALA A 69 9.18 3.59 -10.71
N VAL A 70 10.48 3.32 -10.57
CA VAL A 70 11.17 2.28 -11.34
C VAL A 70 11.22 0.93 -10.62
N LEU A 71 10.71 0.85 -9.40
CA LEU A 71 10.60 -0.42 -8.69
C LEU A 71 9.50 -1.30 -9.31
N PRO A 72 9.58 -2.63 -9.15
CA PRO A 72 8.60 -3.54 -9.73
C PRO A 72 7.26 -3.52 -8.98
N ILE A 73 6.60 -2.37 -9.00
CA ILE A 73 5.28 -2.16 -8.43
C ILE A 73 4.41 -1.45 -9.47
N THR A 74 3.16 -1.89 -9.59
CA THR A 74 2.20 -1.27 -10.49
C THR A 74 1.40 -0.22 -9.74
N ILE A 75 1.48 1.04 -10.18
CA ILE A 75 0.62 2.10 -9.68
C ILE A 75 -0.70 2.01 -10.43
N VAL A 76 -1.76 1.68 -9.72
CA VAL A 76 -3.08 1.44 -10.30
C VAL A 76 -3.84 2.76 -10.40
N PRO A 77 -4.20 3.21 -11.61
CA PRO A 77 -4.98 4.42 -11.78
C PRO A 77 -6.31 4.35 -11.05
N VAL A 78 -6.81 5.49 -10.59
CA VAL A 78 -8.11 5.60 -9.92
C VAL A 78 -9.11 6.22 -10.88
N ASP A 79 -10.15 5.47 -11.17
CA ASP A 79 -11.31 5.92 -11.96
C ASP A 79 -12.55 6.03 -11.06
N THR A 80 -13.70 6.32 -11.68
CA THR A 80 -14.97 6.44 -10.96
C THR A 80 -15.34 5.16 -10.21
N ALA A 81 -15.12 3.99 -10.82
CA ALA A 81 -15.42 2.71 -10.19
C ALA A 81 -14.55 2.47 -8.94
N HIS A 82 -13.26 2.79 -9.01
CA HIS A 82 -12.37 2.70 -7.85
C HIS A 82 -12.80 3.67 -6.75
N ALA A 83 -13.20 4.88 -7.08
CA ALA A 83 -13.66 5.86 -6.11
C ALA A 83 -14.93 5.40 -5.39
N GLU A 84 -15.88 4.83 -6.13
CA GLU A 84 -17.10 4.26 -5.55
C GLU A 84 -16.80 3.07 -4.63
N ALA A 85 -15.94 2.15 -5.06
CA ALA A 85 -15.54 1.00 -4.24
C ALA A 85 -14.86 1.45 -2.94
N ALA A 86 -13.98 2.45 -3.02
CA ALA A 86 -13.33 3.01 -1.83
C ALA A 86 -14.32 3.69 -0.88
N ALA A 87 -15.29 4.42 -1.43
CA ALA A 87 -16.33 5.07 -0.63
C ALA A 87 -17.17 4.04 0.14
N ILE A 88 -17.57 2.96 -0.52
CA ILE A 88 -18.32 1.87 0.11
C ILE A 88 -17.47 1.19 1.19
N PHE A 89 -16.21 0.88 0.88
CA PHE A 89 -15.29 0.27 1.85
C PHE A 89 -15.12 1.15 3.10
N LYS A 90 -14.96 2.47 2.90
CA LYS A 90 -14.87 3.44 4.00
C LYS A 90 -16.10 3.39 4.90
N CYS A 91 -17.29 3.39 4.29
CA CYS A 91 -18.54 3.37 5.05
C CYS A 91 -18.74 2.06 5.81
N ASP A 92 -18.42 0.93 5.17
CA ASP A 92 -18.60 -0.39 5.77
C ASP A 92 -17.62 -0.66 6.91
N PHE A 93 -16.38 -0.21 6.79
CA PHE A 93 -15.30 -0.57 7.72
C PHE A 93 -14.74 0.61 8.53
N ARG A 94 -15.24 1.82 8.31
CA ARG A 94 -14.88 3.03 9.08
C ARG A 94 -13.38 3.31 9.10
N VAL A 95 -12.72 3.19 7.96
CA VAL A 95 -11.32 3.57 7.77
C VAL A 95 -11.23 4.93 7.08
N PRO A 96 -10.10 5.66 7.22
CA PRO A 96 -9.88 6.89 6.46
C PRO A 96 -10.01 6.65 4.95
N TYR A 97 -10.43 7.68 4.20
CA TYR A 97 -10.75 7.53 2.78
C TYR A 97 -9.54 7.06 1.96
N ALA A 98 -8.36 7.61 2.20
CA ALA A 98 -7.16 7.17 1.50
C ALA A 98 -6.84 5.69 1.78
N ASP A 99 -7.00 5.24 3.03
CA ASP A 99 -6.81 3.84 3.41
C ASP A 99 -7.83 2.93 2.72
N ALA A 100 -9.05 3.44 2.51
CA ALA A 100 -10.11 2.69 1.84
C ALA A 100 -9.76 2.34 0.39
N PHE A 101 -8.95 3.13 -0.30
CA PHE A 101 -8.47 2.78 -1.64
C PHE A 101 -7.60 1.54 -1.63
N ALA A 102 -6.69 1.41 -0.67
CA ALA A 102 -5.87 0.21 -0.52
C ALA A 102 -6.73 -1.00 -0.13
N GLY A 103 -7.65 -0.82 0.80
CA GLY A 103 -8.56 -1.88 1.23
C GLY A 103 -9.47 -2.38 0.11
N ALA A 104 -10.08 -1.47 -0.62
CA ALA A 104 -10.97 -1.81 -1.74
C ALA A 104 -10.21 -2.46 -2.89
N LEU A 105 -8.99 -2.01 -3.17
CA LEU A 105 -8.14 -2.64 -4.19
C LEU A 105 -7.80 -4.08 -3.80
N THR A 106 -7.47 -4.31 -2.53
CA THR A 106 -7.22 -5.66 -2.01
C THR A 106 -8.45 -6.55 -2.16
N LEU A 107 -9.62 -6.04 -1.80
CA LEU A 107 -10.88 -6.77 -1.92
C LEU A 107 -11.18 -7.14 -3.38
N ALA A 108 -10.95 -6.22 -4.31
CA ALA A 108 -11.18 -6.44 -5.74
C ALA A 108 -10.29 -7.56 -6.31
N HIS A 109 -9.11 -7.78 -5.73
CA HIS A 109 -8.18 -8.82 -6.14
C HIS A 109 -8.23 -10.08 -5.27
N SER A 110 -9.24 -10.20 -4.41
CA SER A 110 -9.37 -11.33 -3.47
C SER A 110 -10.34 -12.40 -3.92
N ALA A 111 -11.00 -12.23 -5.06
CA ALA A 111 -11.89 -13.27 -5.60
C ALA A 111 -11.09 -14.51 -6.03
N PRO A 112 -11.55 -15.72 -5.64
CA PRO A 112 -10.85 -16.95 -6.05
C PRO A 112 -10.70 -17.06 -7.57
N PRO A 113 -9.56 -17.61 -8.07
CA PRO A 113 -8.47 -18.22 -7.32
C PRO A 113 -7.44 -17.22 -6.77
N ARG A 114 -7.61 -15.93 -7.03
CA ARG A 114 -6.71 -14.88 -6.52
C ARG A 114 -6.96 -14.65 -5.04
N ARG A 115 -5.90 -14.45 -4.28
CA ARG A 115 -5.94 -13.99 -2.90
C ARG A 115 -4.92 -12.89 -2.73
N ALA A 116 -5.39 -11.66 -2.72
CA ALA A 116 -4.52 -10.53 -2.46
C ALA A 116 -4.33 -10.35 -0.95
N THR A 117 -3.14 -9.88 -0.57
CA THR A 117 -2.81 -9.48 0.79
C THR A 117 -2.53 -7.99 0.81
N LEU A 118 -3.16 -7.27 1.73
CA LEU A 118 -2.80 -5.89 2.02
C LEU A 118 -1.59 -5.88 2.96
N VAL A 119 -0.51 -5.23 2.57
CA VAL A 119 0.69 -5.04 3.40
C VAL A 119 0.70 -3.60 3.87
N THR A 120 0.65 -3.39 5.17
CA THR A 120 0.47 -2.07 5.78
C THR A 120 1.21 -1.93 7.10
N ALA A 121 1.59 -0.70 7.42
CA ALA A 121 2.03 -0.31 8.76
C ALA A 121 0.99 0.56 9.47
N ASP A 122 -0.18 0.73 8.88
CA ASP A 122 -1.28 1.52 9.45
C ASP A 122 -2.22 0.61 10.24
N PHE A 123 -2.22 0.78 11.54
CA PHE A 123 -3.02 -0.06 12.44
C PHE A 123 -4.51 0.33 12.49
N ASP A 124 -4.95 1.37 11.77
CA ASP A 124 -6.36 1.66 11.57
C ASP A 124 -7.07 0.48 10.88
N PHE A 125 -6.35 -0.30 10.07
CA PHE A 125 -6.89 -1.51 9.45
C PHE A 125 -7.22 -2.63 10.43
N LYS A 126 -6.80 -2.55 11.69
CA LYS A 126 -7.16 -3.55 12.71
C LYS A 126 -8.67 -3.58 13.01
N SER A 127 -9.38 -2.50 12.69
CA SER A 127 -10.84 -2.45 12.86
C SER A 127 -11.61 -3.32 11.86
N ILE A 128 -10.94 -3.77 10.79
CA ILE A 128 -11.58 -4.59 9.76
C ILE A 128 -11.77 -6.01 10.29
N PRO A 129 -13.01 -6.55 10.21
CA PRO A 129 -13.28 -7.90 10.68
C PRO A 129 -12.44 -8.96 9.97
N ALA A 130 -11.99 -9.96 10.71
CA ALA A 130 -11.28 -11.11 10.16
C ALA A 130 -12.11 -11.78 9.07
N GLY A 131 -11.47 -12.18 7.98
CA GLY A 131 -12.14 -12.84 6.85
C GLY A 131 -12.63 -11.87 5.76
N THR A 132 -12.59 -10.56 5.99
CA THR A 132 -12.94 -9.56 4.95
C THR A 132 -11.89 -9.50 3.87
N ILE A 133 -10.65 -9.23 4.27
CA ILE A 133 -9.46 -9.25 3.43
C ILE A 133 -8.29 -9.81 4.26
N LYS A 134 -7.28 -10.33 3.58
CA LYS A 134 -6.04 -10.74 4.25
C LYS A 134 -5.15 -9.52 4.44
N ILE A 135 -4.67 -9.31 5.65
CA ILE A 135 -3.80 -8.18 6.01
C ILE A 135 -2.53 -8.72 6.65
N GLU A 136 -1.40 -8.25 6.14
CA GLU A 136 -0.10 -8.43 6.78
C GLU A 136 0.31 -7.09 7.38
N PHE A 137 0.37 -7.01 8.71
CA PHE A 137 0.85 -5.82 9.41
C PHE A 137 2.37 -5.86 9.53
N LEU A 138 3.02 -4.77 9.12
CA LEU A 138 4.43 -4.56 9.41
C LEU A 138 4.62 -4.29 10.90
N PRO A 139 5.82 -4.55 11.47
CA PRO A 139 6.05 -4.31 12.89
C PRO A 139 5.78 -2.85 13.27
N PRO A 140 5.28 -2.61 14.51
CA PRO A 140 5.08 -1.24 14.96
C PRO A 140 6.40 -0.49 15.09
N ASN A 141 6.33 0.83 14.91
CA ASN A 141 7.44 1.72 15.20
C ASN A 141 7.52 1.85 16.73
N THR A 142 8.31 0.99 17.35
CA THR A 142 8.51 1.08 18.80
C THR A 142 9.55 2.14 19.10
N VAL A 143 9.10 3.22 19.74
CA VAL A 143 9.99 4.13 20.42
C VAL A 143 10.24 3.54 21.81
N VAL A 144 11.42 3.11 22.03
CA VAL A 144 11.84 2.68 23.36
C VAL A 144 12.35 3.89 24.14
#